data_45d89d27583d2e47794a3e86400dff8e
#
_entry.id   45d89d27583d2e47794a3e86400dff8e
#
_cell.length_a   1.000
_cell.length_b   1.000
_cell.length_c   1.000
_cell.angle_alpha   90.00
_cell.angle_beta   90.00
_cell.angle_gamma   90.00
#
_symmetry.space_group_name_H-M   'P 1'
#
loop_
_entity.id
_entity.type
_entity.pdbx_description
1 polymer ?
#
loop_
_entity_poly.entity_id
_entity_poly.type
_entity_poly.pdbx_seq_one_letter_code
_entity_poly.pdbx_strand_id
1 'polypeptide(L)'
;MILVIAEKPSVAQTIAAVLGAKEKKDGFLTGSGYIVSWCVGHLVGLSEAAAYGEQYKKWSYDSLPILPQEWKYTVASDKEKQFKTLKELMHRADVSEVVNACDAGREGELIFRFVYEMAGCKKPFTRLWISSMEESAIKAGFASLKDGKEYDPLYSSALCRAKADWIIGINMTRLFSCLYGKTLNVGRVQTPTLKMLVDRDAAITTFKTVSYTHLRAHET
;
A
#
# COMPACT_ATOMS: atom_id res chain seq x y z
N MET A 1 -25.77 5.54 -7.96
CA MET A 1 -24.71 4.69 -8.55
C MET A 1 -23.82 4.15 -7.44
N ILE A 2 -23.15 3.00 -7.68
CA ILE A 2 -22.15 2.43 -6.76
C ILE A 2 -20.77 2.74 -7.31
N LEU A 3 -19.90 3.32 -6.48
CA LEU A 3 -18.50 3.59 -6.82
C LEU A 3 -17.61 2.45 -6.36
N VAL A 4 -16.95 1.78 -7.30
CA VAL A 4 -16.00 0.68 -7.03
C VAL A 4 -14.59 1.22 -7.20
N ILE A 5 -13.73 1.01 -6.19
CA ILE A 5 -12.33 1.47 -6.22
C ILE A 5 -11.40 0.28 -6.12
N ALA A 6 -10.68 0.00 -7.19
CA ALA A 6 -9.66 -1.04 -7.26
C ALA A 6 -8.26 -0.50 -6.96
N GLU A 7 -7.30 -1.37 -6.69
CA GLU A 7 -5.92 -0.97 -6.42
C GLU A 7 -5.18 -0.51 -7.68
N LYS A 8 -5.48 -1.15 -8.83
CA LYS A 8 -4.75 -0.95 -10.09
C LYS A 8 -5.71 -0.80 -11.28
N PRO A 9 -5.31 -0.07 -12.33
CA PRO A 9 -6.13 0.11 -13.53
C PRO A 9 -6.57 -1.21 -14.19
N SER A 10 -5.69 -2.21 -14.26
CA SER A 10 -5.98 -3.52 -14.85
C SER A 10 -7.08 -4.25 -14.09
N VAL A 11 -7.02 -4.26 -12.77
CA VAL A 11 -8.04 -4.87 -11.90
C VAL A 11 -9.39 -4.14 -12.07
N ALA A 12 -9.36 -2.81 -12.11
CA ALA A 12 -10.55 -2.00 -12.34
C ALA A 12 -11.22 -2.33 -13.68
N GLN A 13 -10.44 -2.49 -14.75
CA GLN A 13 -10.95 -2.86 -16.07
C GLN A 13 -11.61 -4.23 -16.07
N THR A 14 -11.01 -5.23 -15.42
CA THR A 14 -11.59 -6.58 -15.28
C THR A 14 -12.91 -6.53 -14.51
N ILE A 15 -12.96 -5.84 -13.38
CA ILE A 15 -14.18 -5.68 -12.59
C ILE A 15 -15.25 -4.93 -13.38
N ALA A 16 -14.89 -3.84 -14.07
CA ALA A 16 -15.81 -3.04 -14.87
C ALA A 16 -16.44 -3.85 -16.00
N ALA A 17 -15.66 -4.70 -16.65
CA ALA A 17 -16.17 -5.58 -17.72
C ALA A 17 -17.25 -6.54 -17.19
N VAL A 18 -17.03 -7.14 -16.03
CA VAL A 18 -17.99 -8.06 -15.38
C VAL A 18 -19.26 -7.33 -14.93
N LEU A 19 -19.11 -6.10 -14.41
CA LEU A 19 -20.23 -5.27 -13.94
C LEU A 19 -20.98 -4.55 -15.07
N GLY A 20 -20.49 -4.62 -16.31
CA GLY A 20 -21.09 -3.93 -17.45
C GLY A 20 -20.79 -2.42 -17.51
N ALA A 21 -19.80 -1.93 -16.78
CA ALA A 21 -19.33 -0.55 -16.83
C ALA A 21 -18.36 -0.36 -18.00
N LYS A 22 -18.88 -0.22 -19.22
CA LYS A 22 -18.09 -0.24 -20.46
C LYS A 22 -17.70 1.14 -20.98
N GLU A 23 -18.34 2.20 -20.53
CA GLU A 23 -18.05 3.57 -20.99
C GLU A 23 -16.79 4.09 -20.31
N LYS A 24 -15.76 4.36 -21.10
CA LYS A 24 -14.46 4.81 -20.60
C LYS A 24 -14.44 6.34 -20.48
N LYS A 25 -14.03 6.82 -19.33
CA LYS A 25 -13.78 8.23 -19.00
C LYS A 25 -12.33 8.42 -18.53
N ASP A 26 -11.92 9.67 -18.35
CA ASP A 26 -10.60 9.96 -17.80
C ASP A 26 -10.55 9.59 -16.30
N GLY A 27 -9.77 8.55 -15.97
CA GLY A 27 -9.59 8.04 -14.62
C GLY A 27 -10.68 7.08 -14.10
N PHE A 28 -11.70 6.70 -14.89
CA PHE A 28 -12.72 5.74 -14.48
C PHE A 28 -13.50 5.13 -15.66
N LEU A 29 -14.28 4.07 -15.38
CA LEU A 29 -15.26 3.49 -16.30
C LEU A 29 -16.66 3.61 -15.70
N THR A 30 -17.70 3.69 -16.52
CA THR A 30 -19.08 3.79 -16.02
C THR A 30 -20.05 2.97 -16.88
N GLY A 31 -21.16 2.57 -16.30
CA GLY A 31 -22.23 1.82 -16.93
C GLY A 31 -22.97 0.93 -15.95
N SER A 32 -24.17 0.49 -16.32
CA SER A 32 -25.00 -0.45 -15.54
C SER A 32 -25.17 -0.10 -14.05
N GLY A 33 -25.20 1.20 -13.72
CA GLY A 33 -25.35 1.65 -12.34
C GLY A 33 -24.04 1.73 -11.53
N TYR A 34 -22.89 1.40 -12.15
CA TYR A 34 -21.58 1.41 -11.52
C TYR A 34 -20.67 2.50 -12.09
N ILE A 35 -19.78 2.97 -11.25
CA ILE A 35 -18.58 3.74 -11.59
C ILE A 35 -17.42 2.93 -11.06
N VAL A 36 -16.47 2.56 -11.90
CA VAL A 36 -15.28 1.80 -11.49
C VAL A 36 -14.04 2.63 -11.73
N SER A 37 -13.34 2.95 -10.66
CA SER A 37 -12.09 3.70 -10.69
C SER A 37 -11.00 2.93 -9.96
N TRP A 38 -9.81 3.50 -9.85
CA TRP A 38 -8.65 2.80 -9.30
C TRP A 38 -7.70 3.75 -8.57
N CYS A 39 -6.98 3.21 -7.63
CA CYS A 39 -5.72 3.75 -7.16
C CYS A 39 -4.60 3.40 -8.17
N VAL A 40 -3.45 4.03 -8.04
CA VAL A 40 -2.23 3.65 -8.74
C VAL A 40 -1.23 3.20 -7.66
N GLY A 41 -1.56 2.09 -6.98
CA GLY A 41 -0.92 1.71 -5.73
C GLY A 41 -1.16 2.76 -4.64
N HIS A 42 -0.16 3.07 -3.84
CA HIS A 42 -0.27 4.10 -2.80
C HIS A 42 -0.39 5.50 -3.42
N LEU A 43 -1.62 6.05 -3.44
CA LEU A 43 -1.90 7.44 -3.80
C LEU A 43 -1.61 8.40 -2.66
N VAL A 44 -1.94 7.96 -1.44
CA VAL A 44 -1.75 8.69 -0.20
C VAL A 44 -0.78 7.89 0.67
N GLY A 45 0.11 8.57 1.33
CA GLY A 45 1.07 7.99 2.26
C GLY A 45 1.30 8.87 3.48
N LEU A 46 2.07 8.37 4.45
CA LEU A 46 2.54 9.16 5.55
C LEU A 46 3.51 10.23 5.03
N SER A 47 3.37 11.45 5.54
CA SER A 47 4.20 12.57 5.09
C SER A 47 5.67 12.35 5.45
N GLU A 48 6.56 12.98 4.68
CA GLU A 48 7.98 12.99 4.96
C GLU A 48 8.30 13.76 6.26
N ALA A 49 9.47 13.52 6.81
CA ALA A 49 9.92 14.15 8.07
C ALA A 49 9.86 15.69 8.03
N ALA A 50 10.15 16.31 6.90
CA ALA A 50 10.09 17.76 6.72
C ALA A 50 8.71 18.36 6.99
N ALA A 51 7.63 17.58 6.85
CA ALA A 51 6.28 18.03 7.15
C ALA A 51 6.02 18.23 8.66
N TYR A 52 6.85 17.66 9.51
CA TYR A 52 6.72 17.73 10.97
C TYR A 52 7.52 18.86 11.61
N GLY A 53 8.37 19.55 10.87
CA GLY A 53 9.10 20.73 11.34
C GLY A 53 10.27 21.10 10.45
N GLU A 54 10.61 22.41 10.43
CA GLU A 54 11.72 22.95 9.65
C GLU A 54 13.07 22.31 10.02
N GLN A 55 13.27 21.97 11.30
CA GLN A 55 14.47 21.30 11.81
C GLN A 55 14.72 19.93 11.17
N TYR A 56 13.68 19.31 10.60
CA TYR A 56 13.77 18.00 9.95
C TYR A 56 14.05 18.06 8.44
N LYS A 57 14.11 19.26 7.86
CA LYS A 57 14.49 19.43 6.45
C LYS A 57 15.94 19.04 6.18
N LYS A 58 16.83 19.47 7.09
CA LYS A 58 18.24 19.09 7.05
C LYS A 58 18.46 17.86 7.94
N TRP A 59 19.21 16.89 7.43
CA TRP A 59 19.57 15.71 8.23
C TRP A 59 20.65 16.09 9.24
N SER A 60 20.34 15.93 10.50
CA SER A 60 21.25 16.21 11.61
C SER A 60 21.06 15.16 12.69
N TYR A 61 22.13 14.76 13.33
CA TYR A 61 22.10 13.85 14.49
C TYR A 61 21.25 14.43 15.62
N ASP A 62 21.39 15.72 15.91
CA ASP A 62 20.72 16.40 17.02
C ASP A 62 19.19 16.50 16.83
N SER A 63 18.70 16.28 15.62
CA SER A 63 17.27 16.27 15.31
C SER A 63 16.59 14.90 15.50
N LEU A 64 17.33 13.90 15.96
CA LEU A 64 16.83 12.54 16.15
C LEU A 64 16.57 12.23 17.62
N PRO A 65 15.61 11.39 17.98
CA PRO A 65 14.67 10.73 17.07
C PRO A 65 13.49 11.61 16.63
N ILE A 66 12.97 11.38 15.43
CA ILE A 66 11.74 12.00 14.92
C ILE A 66 10.56 11.11 15.31
N LEU A 67 9.73 11.59 16.24
CA LEU A 67 8.57 10.86 16.75
C LEU A 67 7.32 11.74 16.64
N PRO A 68 6.56 11.62 15.53
CA PRO A 68 5.35 12.42 15.33
C PRO A 68 4.31 12.14 16.41
N GLN A 69 3.80 13.18 17.06
CA GLN A 69 2.64 13.08 17.96
C GLN A 69 1.33 12.95 17.14
N GLU A 70 1.24 13.74 16.07
CA GLU A 70 0.14 13.70 15.13
C GLU A 70 0.66 13.29 13.75
N TRP A 71 -0.02 12.33 13.13
CA TRP A 71 0.38 11.84 11.82
C TRP A 71 -0.20 12.69 10.70
N LYS A 72 0.66 13.09 9.78
CA LYS A 72 0.30 13.83 8.57
C LYS A 72 0.33 12.90 7.37
N TYR A 73 -0.56 13.15 6.43
CA TYR A 73 -0.70 12.36 5.20
C TYR A 73 -0.49 13.27 3.99
N THR A 74 0.08 12.73 2.94
CA THR A 74 0.38 13.47 1.71
C THR A 74 -0.01 12.64 0.50
N VAL A 75 -0.62 13.30 -0.48
CA VAL A 75 -0.85 12.73 -1.81
C VAL A 75 0.48 12.72 -2.57
N ALA A 76 0.81 11.62 -3.24
CA ALA A 76 1.98 11.54 -4.08
C ALA A 76 1.85 12.52 -5.26
N SER A 77 2.86 13.37 -5.48
CA SER A 77 2.81 14.47 -6.45
C SER A 77 2.55 14.02 -7.89
N ASP A 78 3.07 12.86 -8.26
CA ASP A 78 2.86 12.24 -9.57
C ASP A 78 1.45 11.64 -9.75
N LYS A 79 0.64 11.58 -8.68
CA LYS A 79 -0.67 10.91 -8.64
C LYS A 79 -1.82 11.84 -8.25
N GLU A 80 -1.56 13.13 -8.11
CA GLU A 80 -2.56 14.13 -7.70
C GLU A 80 -3.80 14.15 -8.61
N LYS A 81 -3.60 13.99 -9.93
CA LYS A 81 -4.70 13.94 -10.90
C LYS A 81 -5.69 12.81 -10.56
N GLN A 82 -5.18 11.61 -10.32
CA GLN A 82 -6.02 10.46 -10.01
C GLN A 82 -6.69 10.58 -8.64
N PHE A 83 -5.99 11.12 -7.65
CA PHE A 83 -6.58 11.42 -6.34
C PHE A 83 -7.74 12.41 -6.46
N LYS A 84 -7.58 13.49 -7.25
CA LYS A 84 -8.64 14.46 -7.50
C LYS A 84 -9.86 13.81 -8.15
N THR A 85 -9.65 12.97 -9.16
CA THR A 85 -10.73 12.20 -9.80
C THR A 85 -11.48 11.34 -8.78
N LEU A 86 -10.77 10.56 -7.94
CA LEU A 86 -11.40 9.74 -6.91
C LEU A 86 -12.18 10.57 -5.89
N LYS A 87 -11.61 11.69 -5.45
CA LYS A 87 -12.28 12.62 -4.53
C LYS A 87 -13.56 13.18 -5.13
N GLU A 88 -13.54 13.62 -6.39
CA GLU A 88 -14.73 14.10 -7.09
C GLU A 88 -15.80 13.00 -7.22
N LEU A 89 -15.40 11.78 -7.60
CA LEU A 89 -16.31 10.64 -7.72
C LEU A 89 -16.96 10.28 -6.38
N MET A 90 -16.20 10.28 -5.29
CA MET A 90 -16.70 10.00 -3.94
C MET A 90 -17.73 11.04 -3.47
N HIS A 91 -17.66 12.29 -3.95
CA HIS A 91 -18.57 13.37 -3.56
C HIS A 91 -19.74 13.59 -4.53
N ARG A 92 -19.84 12.82 -5.62
CA ARG A 92 -20.96 12.91 -6.55
C ARG A 92 -22.29 12.63 -5.84
N ALA A 93 -23.29 13.44 -6.11
CA ALA A 93 -24.62 13.28 -5.48
C ALA A 93 -25.33 11.99 -5.90
N ASP A 94 -25.06 11.49 -7.10
CA ASP A 94 -25.65 10.24 -7.62
C ASP A 94 -24.92 8.96 -7.14
N VAL A 95 -23.79 9.07 -6.43
CA VAL A 95 -23.11 7.94 -5.78
C VAL A 95 -23.67 7.77 -4.37
N SER A 96 -24.24 6.61 -4.11
CA SER A 96 -24.83 6.27 -2.80
C SER A 96 -23.89 5.51 -1.88
N GLU A 97 -22.98 4.71 -2.45
CA GLU A 97 -22.12 3.78 -1.73
C GLU A 97 -20.78 3.64 -2.44
N VAL A 98 -19.74 3.30 -1.67
CA VAL A 98 -18.39 3.00 -2.18
C VAL A 98 -18.06 1.53 -1.90
N VAL A 99 -17.49 0.83 -2.87
CA VAL A 99 -16.96 -0.52 -2.71
C VAL A 99 -15.44 -0.49 -2.74
N ASN A 100 -14.82 -0.91 -1.65
CA ASN A 100 -13.38 -1.17 -1.62
C ASN A 100 -13.09 -2.50 -2.33
N ALA A 101 -12.57 -2.42 -3.54
CA ALA A 101 -12.15 -3.55 -4.37
C ALA A 101 -10.63 -3.60 -4.56
N CYS A 102 -9.86 -3.03 -3.64
CA CYS A 102 -8.41 -3.22 -3.58
C CYS A 102 -8.06 -4.66 -3.20
N ASP A 103 -6.81 -5.05 -3.42
CA ASP A 103 -6.34 -6.42 -3.18
C ASP A 103 -6.75 -6.92 -1.77
N ALA A 104 -7.09 -8.20 -1.67
CA ALA A 104 -7.54 -8.83 -0.43
C ALA A 104 -6.35 -9.01 0.53
N GLY A 105 -6.10 -7.99 1.35
CA GLY A 105 -4.98 -7.95 2.28
C GLY A 105 -4.85 -6.63 3.02
N ARG A 106 -3.89 -6.57 3.93
CA ARG A 106 -3.60 -5.38 4.74
C ARG A 106 -3.25 -4.15 3.90
N GLU A 107 -2.46 -4.33 2.85
CA GLU A 107 -2.02 -3.22 2.00
C GLU A 107 -3.18 -2.64 1.19
N GLY A 108 -4.02 -3.49 0.58
CA GLY A 108 -5.19 -3.03 -0.15
C GLY A 108 -6.18 -2.28 0.75
N GLU A 109 -6.36 -2.74 2.00
CA GLU A 109 -7.18 -2.02 2.98
C GLU A 109 -6.56 -0.66 3.32
N LEU A 110 -5.25 -0.59 3.55
CA LEU A 110 -4.54 0.64 3.85
C LEU A 110 -4.63 1.66 2.69
N ILE A 111 -4.39 1.21 1.47
CA ILE A 111 -4.46 2.05 0.26
C ILE A 111 -5.84 2.69 0.12
N PHE A 112 -6.90 1.89 0.23
CA PHE A 112 -8.25 2.40 0.14
C PHE A 112 -8.59 3.39 1.26
N ARG A 113 -8.33 3.03 2.52
CA ARG A 113 -8.66 3.85 3.68
C ARG A 113 -7.97 5.19 3.66
N PHE A 114 -6.69 5.23 3.29
CA PHE A 114 -5.95 6.48 3.17
C PHE A 114 -6.58 7.42 2.13
N VAL A 115 -7.00 6.88 0.99
CA VAL A 115 -7.67 7.68 -0.05
C VAL A 115 -9.05 8.12 0.41
N TYR A 116 -9.83 7.22 1.02
CA TYR A 116 -11.18 7.49 1.51
C TYR A 116 -11.18 8.58 2.60
N GLU A 117 -10.30 8.48 3.59
CA GLU A 117 -10.17 9.44 4.68
C GLU A 117 -9.63 10.79 4.18
N MET A 118 -8.58 10.79 3.35
CA MET A 118 -7.98 12.00 2.79
C MET A 118 -8.93 12.74 1.84
N ALA A 119 -9.79 12.01 1.13
CA ALA A 119 -10.86 12.59 0.34
C ALA A 119 -11.95 13.23 1.20
N GLY A 120 -12.07 12.88 2.48
CA GLY A 120 -13.12 13.32 3.39
C GLY A 120 -14.48 12.71 3.08
N CYS A 121 -14.51 11.52 2.47
CA CYS A 121 -15.73 10.82 2.14
C CYS A 121 -16.48 10.39 3.41
N LYS A 122 -17.81 10.52 3.40
CA LYS A 122 -18.69 10.13 4.52
C LYS A 122 -19.73 9.08 4.11
N LYS A 123 -19.69 8.64 2.85
CA LYS A 123 -20.65 7.64 2.35
C LYS A 123 -20.35 6.26 2.95
N PRO A 124 -21.33 5.40 3.13
CA PRO A 124 -21.08 4.03 3.54
C PRO A 124 -20.21 3.32 2.52
N PHE A 125 -19.39 2.40 3.00
CA PHE A 125 -18.59 1.58 2.10
C PHE A 125 -18.61 0.12 2.53
N THR A 126 -18.52 -0.74 1.52
CA THR A 126 -18.46 -2.19 1.64
C THR A 126 -17.12 -2.70 1.10
N ARG A 127 -16.81 -3.94 1.42
CA ARG A 127 -15.55 -4.59 1.05
C ARG A 127 -15.81 -5.78 0.12
N LEU A 128 -15.22 -5.73 -1.05
CA LEU A 128 -15.05 -6.88 -1.92
C LEU A 128 -13.81 -7.67 -1.50
N TRP A 129 -13.98 -8.93 -1.09
CA TRP A 129 -12.89 -9.77 -0.65
C TRP A 129 -12.80 -11.00 -1.54
N ILE A 130 -11.95 -10.95 -2.57
CA ILE A 130 -11.75 -12.02 -3.53
C ILE A 130 -10.26 -12.29 -3.74
N SER A 131 -9.90 -13.53 -4.00
CA SER A 131 -8.53 -13.98 -4.30
C SER A 131 -8.31 -14.31 -5.78
N SER A 132 -9.37 -14.27 -6.59
CA SER A 132 -9.32 -14.52 -8.03
C SER A 132 -10.02 -13.42 -8.80
N MET A 133 -9.53 -13.11 -10.00
CA MET A 133 -10.13 -12.14 -10.93
C MET A 133 -10.97 -12.81 -12.02
N GLU A 134 -11.33 -14.07 -11.87
CA GLU A 134 -12.28 -14.76 -12.76
C GLU A 134 -13.68 -14.15 -12.60
N GLU A 135 -14.44 -14.15 -13.70
CA GLU A 135 -15.77 -13.57 -13.75
C GLU A 135 -16.71 -14.15 -12.68
N SER A 136 -16.66 -15.47 -12.48
CA SER A 136 -17.43 -16.17 -11.46
C SER A 136 -17.13 -15.71 -10.05
N ALA A 137 -15.82 -15.53 -9.73
CA ALA A 137 -15.35 -15.07 -8.43
C ALA A 137 -15.76 -13.60 -8.17
N ILE A 138 -15.65 -12.74 -9.18
CA ILE A 138 -16.08 -11.35 -9.08
C ILE A 138 -17.58 -11.28 -8.82
N LYS A 139 -18.41 -12.00 -9.60
CA LYS A 139 -19.87 -12.03 -9.41
C LYS A 139 -20.27 -12.54 -8.02
N ALA A 140 -19.66 -13.64 -7.58
CA ALA A 140 -19.90 -14.20 -6.24
C ALA A 140 -19.47 -13.21 -5.13
N GLY A 141 -18.34 -12.52 -5.29
CA GLY A 141 -17.85 -11.52 -4.38
C GLY A 141 -18.79 -10.31 -4.25
N PHE A 142 -19.32 -9.81 -5.38
CA PHE A 142 -20.31 -8.74 -5.36
C PHE A 142 -21.67 -9.16 -4.76
N ALA A 143 -22.01 -10.43 -4.82
CA ALA A 143 -23.19 -10.97 -4.15
C ALA A 143 -23.00 -11.13 -2.63
N SER A 144 -21.78 -11.06 -2.13
CA SER A 144 -21.41 -11.29 -0.71
C SER A 144 -20.52 -10.17 -0.15
N LEU A 145 -20.76 -8.93 -0.57
CA LEU A 145 -20.06 -7.77 -0.01
C LEU A 145 -20.26 -7.67 1.50
N LYS A 146 -19.22 -7.32 2.22
CA LYS A 146 -19.24 -7.14 3.67
C LYS A 146 -19.15 -5.68 4.06
N ASP A 147 -19.69 -5.34 5.23
CA ASP A 147 -19.54 -4.00 5.77
C ASP A 147 -18.04 -3.67 5.93
N GLY A 148 -17.65 -2.50 5.49
CA GLY A 148 -16.28 -2.03 5.61
C GLY A 148 -15.76 -1.99 7.04
N LYS A 149 -16.64 -1.80 8.03
CA LYS A 149 -16.28 -1.78 9.45
C LYS A 149 -15.76 -3.11 9.98
N GLU A 150 -16.16 -4.23 9.37
CA GLU A 150 -15.62 -5.54 9.74
C GLU A 150 -14.09 -5.62 9.53
N TYR A 151 -13.55 -4.75 8.69
CA TYR A 151 -12.13 -4.68 8.37
C TYR A 151 -11.35 -3.61 9.15
N ASP A 152 -11.98 -2.94 10.13
CA ASP A 152 -11.29 -1.94 10.97
C ASP A 152 -10.09 -2.52 11.74
N PRO A 153 -10.12 -3.75 12.30
CA PRO A 153 -8.93 -4.35 12.90
C PRO A 153 -7.80 -4.61 11.89
N LEU A 154 -8.14 -4.98 10.65
CA LEU A 154 -7.18 -5.19 9.58
C LEU A 154 -6.51 -3.86 9.19
N TYR A 155 -7.30 -2.80 9.04
CA TYR A 155 -6.80 -1.44 8.79
C TYR A 155 -5.88 -0.97 9.92
N SER A 156 -6.30 -1.14 11.19
CA SER A 156 -5.49 -0.76 12.35
C SER A 156 -4.13 -1.47 12.35
N SER A 157 -4.11 -2.76 12.05
CA SER A 157 -2.87 -3.54 11.90
C SER A 157 -1.97 -3.00 10.79
N ALA A 158 -2.56 -2.68 9.62
CA ALA A 158 -1.82 -2.12 8.50
C ALA A 158 -1.25 -0.73 8.83
N LEU A 159 -2.04 0.12 9.47
CA LEU A 159 -1.64 1.46 9.89
C LEU A 159 -0.51 1.42 10.93
N CYS A 160 -0.61 0.55 11.94
CA CYS A 160 0.47 0.34 12.92
C CYS A 160 1.78 -0.05 12.24
N ARG A 161 1.71 -0.98 11.28
CA ARG A 161 2.88 -1.38 10.51
C ARG A 161 3.46 -0.22 9.71
N ALA A 162 2.63 0.53 8.98
CA ALA A 162 3.08 1.67 8.20
C ALA A 162 3.79 2.72 9.07
N LYS A 163 3.23 3.02 10.26
CA LYS A 163 3.84 3.95 11.23
C LYS A 163 5.16 3.41 11.78
N ALA A 164 5.24 2.13 12.13
CA ALA A 164 6.46 1.50 12.61
C ALA A 164 7.57 1.51 11.54
N ASP A 165 7.22 1.14 10.30
CA ASP A 165 8.14 1.17 9.17
C ASP A 165 8.66 2.59 8.90
N TRP A 166 7.79 3.62 9.03
CA TRP A 166 8.17 5.01 8.90
C TRP A 166 9.15 5.45 10.02
N ILE A 167 8.81 5.17 11.28
CA ILE A 167 9.65 5.57 12.43
C ILE A 167 11.03 4.94 12.33
N ILE A 168 11.10 3.62 12.08
CA ILE A 168 12.37 2.91 12.00
C ILE A 168 13.13 3.36 10.76
N GLY A 169 12.48 3.37 9.61
CA GLY A 169 13.10 3.70 8.33
C GLY A 169 13.72 5.10 8.31
N ILE A 170 12.96 6.11 8.71
CA ILE A 170 13.43 7.50 8.69
C ILE A 170 14.54 7.74 9.72
N ASN A 171 14.33 7.32 10.97
CA ASN A 171 15.31 7.57 12.03
C ASN A 171 16.61 6.81 11.78
N MET A 172 16.55 5.52 11.45
CA MET A 172 17.77 4.73 11.24
C MET A 172 18.50 5.16 9.96
N THR A 173 17.78 5.45 8.88
CA THR A 173 18.38 5.97 7.64
C THR A 173 19.15 7.26 7.92
N ARG A 174 18.55 8.23 8.64
CA ARG A 174 19.20 9.49 8.95
C ARG A 174 20.36 9.30 9.92
N LEU A 175 20.19 8.51 10.98
CA LEU A 175 21.23 8.21 11.95
C LEU A 175 22.48 7.66 11.26
N PHE A 176 22.37 6.58 10.53
CA PHE A 176 23.51 5.97 9.87
C PHE A 176 24.09 6.85 8.76
N SER A 177 23.24 7.59 8.05
CA SER A 177 23.74 8.52 7.04
C SER A 177 24.55 9.67 7.63
N CYS A 178 24.14 10.21 8.79
CA CYS A 178 24.91 11.23 9.50
C CYS A 178 26.22 10.67 10.06
N LEU A 179 26.20 9.47 10.64
CA LEU A 179 27.38 8.84 11.22
C LEU A 179 28.47 8.51 10.19
N TYR A 180 28.05 8.04 9.01
CA TYR A 180 28.98 7.59 7.98
C TYR A 180 29.21 8.61 6.85
N GLY A 181 28.59 9.78 6.91
CA GLY A 181 28.76 10.84 5.91
C GLY A 181 28.28 10.50 4.49
N LYS A 182 27.43 9.51 4.34
CA LYS A 182 26.85 9.07 3.06
C LYS A 182 25.44 8.52 3.27
N THR A 183 24.58 8.58 2.25
CA THR A 183 23.23 8.05 2.32
C THR A 183 23.25 6.52 2.50
N LEU A 184 22.73 6.07 3.64
CA LEU A 184 22.59 4.65 4.00
C LEU A 184 21.12 4.37 4.31
N ASN A 185 20.41 3.79 3.36
CA ASN A 185 19.01 3.45 3.54
C ASN A 185 18.85 2.24 4.46
N VAL A 186 18.03 2.39 5.48
CA VAL A 186 17.67 1.33 6.43
C VAL A 186 16.18 1.06 6.34
N GLY A 187 15.81 -0.21 6.25
CA GLY A 187 14.43 -0.62 6.19
C GLY A 187 14.24 -2.03 6.74
N ARG A 188 13.07 -2.29 7.27
CA ARG A 188 12.71 -3.55 7.95
C ARG A 188 12.84 -4.79 7.04
N VAL A 189 12.61 -4.64 5.74
CA VAL A 189 12.74 -5.73 4.76
C VAL A 189 14.08 -5.61 4.02
N GLN A 190 14.41 -4.42 3.54
CA GLN A 190 15.59 -4.18 2.72
C GLN A 190 16.90 -4.56 3.43
N THR A 191 17.07 -4.14 4.68
CA THR A 191 18.32 -4.35 5.43
C THR A 191 18.57 -5.83 5.74
N PRO A 192 17.61 -6.61 6.28
CA PRO A 192 17.80 -8.05 6.46
C PRO A 192 18.04 -8.80 5.14
N THR A 193 17.35 -8.43 4.06
CA THR A 193 17.55 -9.05 2.75
C THR A 193 18.98 -8.81 2.24
N LEU A 194 19.46 -7.57 2.36
CA LEU A 194 20.85 -7.24 1.99
C LEU A 194 21.84 -8.05 2.84
N LYS A 195 21.60 -8.17 4.15
CA LYS A 195 22.44 -8.99 5.03
C LYS A 195 22.50 -10.45 4.57
N MET A 196 21.38 -11.05 4.22
CA MET A 196 21.35 -12.43 3.71
C MET A 196 22.20 -12.58 2.44
N LEU A 197 22.16 -11.60 1.53
CA LEU A 197 22.96 -11.60 0.32
C LEU A 197 24.47 -11.48 0.64
N VAL A 198 24.85 -10.57 1.54
CA VAL A 198 26.22 -10.39 1.98
C VAL A 198 26.77 -11.64 2.69
N ASP A 199 25.98 -12.23 3.58
CA ASP A 199 26.36 -13.46 4.28
C ASP A 199 26.57 -14.63 3.29
N ARG A 200 25.72 -14.72 2.27
CA ARG A 200 25.84 -15.73 1.23
C ARG A 200 27.09 -15.52 0.37
N ASP A 201 27.36 -14.30 -0.03
CA ASP A 201 28.54 -13.94 -0.79
C ASP A 201 29.84 -14.26 0.00
N ALA A 202 29.87 -13.88 1.28
CA ALA A 202 30.97 -14.22 2.18
C ALA A 202 31.16 -15.75 2.32
N ALA A 203 30.07 -16.50 2.44
CA ALA A 203 30.13 -17.97 2.51
C ALA A 203 30.67 -18.60 1.23
N ILE A 204 30.33 -18.05 0.06
CA ILE A 204 30.86 -18.50 -1.22
C ILE A 204 32.37 -18.19 -1.32
N THR A 205 32.75 -16.95 -0.97
CA THR A 205 34.17 -16.50 -1.08
C THR A 205 35.07 -17.25 -0.11
N THR A 206 34.57 -17.61 1.07
CA THR A 206 35.34 -18.33 2.11
C THR A 206 35.19 -19.86 2.04
N PHE A 207 34.45 -20.35 1.04
CA PHE A 207 34.17 -21.78 0.91
C PHE A 207 35.47 -22.57 0.73
N LYS A 208 35.67 -23.58 1.58
CA LYS A 208 36.75 -24.55 1.47
C LYS A 208 36.18 -25.90 1.06
N THR A 209 36.71 -26.45 -0.01
CA THR A 209 36.36 -27.81 -0.45
C THR A 209 36.75 -28.82 0.60
N VAL A 210 35.89 -29.78 0.85
CA VAL A 210 36.14 -30.90 1.75
C VAL A 210 36.18 -32.18 0.92
N SER A 211 37.21 -33.00 1.11
CA SER A 211 37.24 -34.33 0.53
C SER A 211 36.53 -35.31 1.46
N TYR A 212 35.53 -35.98 0.93
CA TYR A 212 34.79 -37.02 1.67
C TYR A 212 35.31 -38.38 1.24
N THR A 213 35.62 -39.21 2.22
CA THR A 213 35.95 -40.63 1.99
C THR A 213 34.70 -41.52 2.01
N HIS A 214 33.63 -41.05 2.63
CA HIS A 214 32.34 -41.76 2.71
C HIS A 214 31.19 -40.75 2.58
N LEU A 215 30.24 -41.02 1.67
CA LEU A 215 28.99 -40.32 1.54
C LEU A 215 27.86 -41.19 2.11
N ARG A 216 27.13 -40.69 3.10
CA ARG A 216 25.83 -41.29 3.52
C ARG A 216 24.72 -40.48 2.85
N ALA A 217 23.83 -41.17 2.15
CA ALA A 217 22.57 -40.58 1.75
C ALA A 217 21.74 -40.32 3.01
N HIS A 218 21.28 -39.08 3.22
CA HIS A 218 20.21 -38.81 4.16
C HIS A 218 18.91 -39.19 3.46
N GLU A 219 18.22 -40.19 3.96
CA GLU A 219 16.83 -40.44 3.61
C GLU A 219 16.03 -39.26 4.19
N THR A 220 15.31 -38.55 3.30
CA THR A 220 14.39 -37.46 3.66
C THR A 220 13.04 -38.03 4.06
#